data_958236dfeda62c7d15b5b017768eb7c0
#
_entry.id   958236dfeda62c7d15b5b017768eb7c0
#
_cell.length_a   1.000
_cell.length_b   1.000
_cell.length_c   1.000
_cell.angle_alpha   90.00
_cell.angle_beta   90.00
_cell.angle_gamma   90.00
#
_symmetry.space_group_name_H-M   'P 1'
#
loop_
_entity.id
_entity.type
_entity.pdbx_description
1 polymer ?
#
loop_
_entity_poly.entity_id
_entity_poly.type
_entity_poly.pdbx_seq_one_letter_code
_entity_poly.pdbx_strand_id
1 'polypeptide(L)'
;EELVAVIEPVYPKADGPGRPPVGIERMLRLHCLQQWFNLSDPAVEEALYDSRAMRQFVGIDLGREPVPDETTICKFRHLLETHRLGQQLFARIGEYLTKQGLQVSRGTIVDATIISAPSSTKNRTKERDSEMHQTKKGKQWYFGMKAHIGMDRQTKLIHSVAATAANVHDSHV
;
A
#
# COMPACT_ATOMS: atom_id res chain seq x y z
N GLU A 1 -5.39 -13.95 -10.22
CA GLU A 1 -4.50 -14.11 -11.41
C GLU A 1 -4.07 -12.73 -11.96
N GLU A 2 -4.98 -11.80 -12.27
CA GLU A 2 -4.65 -10.49 -12.86
C GLU A 2 -3.64 -9.66 -12.03
N LEU A 3 -3.74 -9.67 -10.70
CA LEU A 3 -2.79 -8.95 -9.83
C LEU A 3 -1.41 -9.64 -9.77
N VAL A 4 -1.36 -10.96 -9.90
CA VAL A 4 -0.11 -11.73 -9.99
C VAL A 4 0.66 -11.33 -11.24
N ALA A 5 -0.02 -11.21 -12.37
CA ALA A 5 0.57 -10.84 -13.65
C ALA A 5 1.25 -9.44 -13.64
N VAL A 6 0.83 -8.54 -12.76
CA VAL A 6 1.48 -7.22 -12.57
C VAL A 6 2.85 -7.36 -11.92
N ILE A 7 3.02 -8.33 -11.02
CA ILE A 7 4.25 -8.49 -10.22
C ILE A 7 5.24 -9.45 -10.89
N GLU A 8 4.73 -10.44 -11.62
CA GLU A 8 5.50 -11.53 -12.21
C GLU A 8 6.74 -11.10 -13.00
N PRO A 9 6.73 -10.00 -13.82
CA PRO A 9 7.89 -9.57 -14.60
C PRO A 9 9.12 -9.20 -13.77
N VAL A 10 8.92 -8.75 -12.53
CA VAL A 10 10.00 -8.27 -11.63
C VAL A 10 10.22 -9.18 -10.43
N TYR A 11 9.42 -10.24 -10.30
CA TYR A 11 9.53 -11.16 -9.20
C TYR A 11 10.73 -12.11 -9.36
N PRO A 12 11.49 -12.42 -8.28
CA PRO A 12 12.58 -13.37 -8.35
C PRO A 12 12.15 -14.73 -8.89
N LYS A 13 12.90 -15.26 -9.83
CA LYS A 13 12.67 -16.61 -10.40
C LYS A 13 13.42 -17.67 -9.61
N ALA A 14 12.91 -18.89 -9.62
CA ALA A 14 13.51 -20.03 -8.94
C ALA A 14 14.62 -20.70 -9.78
N ASP A 15 15.44 -19.90 -10.50
CA ASP A 15 16.37 -20.40 -11.52
C ASP A 15 17.79 -20.65 -10.97
N GLY A 16 18.02 -20.53 -9.66
CA GLY A 16 19.34 -20.60 -9.03
C GLY A 16 19.42 -21.54 -7.83
N PRO A 17 20.64 -21.80 -7.32
CA PRO A 17 20.82 -22.53 -6.06
C PRO A 17 20.27 -21.70 -4.89
N GLY A 18 19.61 -22.37 -3.94
CA GLY A 18 19.07 -21.75 -2.75
C GLY A 18 17.59 -22.06 -2.52
N ARG A 19 17.01 -21.43 -1.50
CA ARG A 19 15.58 -21.59 -1.21
C ARG A 19 14.76 -20.89 -2.29
N PRO A 20 13.80 -21.59 -2.93
CA PRO A 20 12.94 -20.97 -3.92
C PRO A 20 12.12 -19.83 -3.30
N PRO A 21 11.81 -18.75 -4.06
CA PRO A 21 11.00 -17.65 -3.57
C PRO A 21 9.58 -18.15 -3.23
N VAL A 22 8.97 -17.51 -2.24
CA VAL A 22 7.57 -17.74 -1.89
C VAL A 22 6.68 -17.31 -3.05
N GLY A 23 5.64 -18.06 -3.37
CA GLY A 23 4.76 -17.75 -4.50
C GLY A 23 4.12 -16.36 -4.42
N ILE A 24 4.04 -15.65 -5.55
CA ILE A 24 3.55 -14.25 -5.64
C ILE A 24 2.15 -14.10 -5.03
N GLU A 25 1.23 -15.02 -5.34
CA GLU A 25 -0.14 -14.98 -4.83
C GLU A 25 -0.16 -14.99 -3.29
N ARG A 26 0.69 -15.84 -2.70
CA ARG A 26 0.82 -15.94 -1.24
C ARG A 26 1.36 -14.65 -0.63
N MET A 27 2.39 -14.07 -1.25
CA MET A 27 2.96 -12.80 -0.81
C MET A 27 1.97 -11.64 -0.96
N LEU A 28 1.15 -11.61 -2.02
CA LEU A 28 0.06 -10.65 -2.18
C LEU A 28 -1.00 -10.79 -1.07
N ARG A 29 -1.40 -12.01 -0.74
CA ARG A 29 -2.36 -12.26 0.33
C ARG A 29 -1.81 -11.81 1.69
N LEU A 30 -0.52 -12.07 1.95
CA LEU A 30 0.17 -11.54 3.13
C LEU A 30 0.15 -10.01 3.18
N HIS A 31 0.48 -9.37 2.06
CA HIS A 31 0.45 -7.92 1.95
C HIS A 31 -0.97 -7.36 2.18
N CYS A 32 -2.01 -8.01 1.69
CA CYS A 32 -3.39 -7.64 1.99
C CYS A 32 -3.70 -7.72 3.49
N LEU A 33 -3.24 -8.78 4.18
CA LEU A 33 -3.42 -8.87 5.64
C LEU A 33 -2.73 -7.72 6.37
N GLN A 34 -1.50 -7.36 5.96
CA GLN A 34 -0.81 -6.20 6.55
C GLN A 34 -1.64 -4.92 6.41
N GLN A 35 -2.20 -4.66 5.22
CA GLN A 35 -3.00 -3.46 4.97
C GLN A 35 -4.34 -3.48 5.73
N TRP A 36 -5.05 -4.60 5.73
CA TRP A 36 -6.39 -4.70 6.35
C TRP A 36 -6.35 -4.63 7.88
N PHE A 37 -5.30 -5.19 8.49
CA PHE A 37 -5.17 -5.27 9.94
C PHE A 37 -4.08 -4.35 10.50
N ASN A 38 -3.48 -3.50 9.65
CA ASN A 38 -2.38 -2.57 10.01
C ASN A 38 -1.23 -3.28 10.74
N LEU A 39 -0.77 -4.42 10.18
CA LEU A 39 0.29 -5.23 10.77
C LEU A 39 1.66 -4.84 10.23
N SER A 40 2.65 -4.74 11.11
CA SER A 40 4.06 -4.65 10.72
C SER A 40 4.57 -5.98 10.14
N ASP A 41 5.77 -5.98 9.54
CA ASP A 41 6.36 -7.20 9.00
C ASP A 41 6.53 -8.30 10.06
N PRO A 42 7.03 -8.04 11.29
CA PRO A 42 7.04 -9.04 12.36
C PRO A 42 5.63 -9.43 12.83
N ALA A 43 4.71 -8.46 12.94
CA ALA A 43 3.38 -8.73 13.47
C ALA A 43 2.54 -9.64 12.56
N VAL A 44 2.70 -9.56 11.23
CA VAL A 44 1.99 -10.47 10.33
C VAL A 44 2.59 -11.88 10.37
N GLU A 45 3.90 -12.02 10.57
CA GLU A 45 4.54 -13.31 10.81
C GLU A 45 3.96 -13.98 12.07
N GLU A 46 3.94 -13.27 13.22
CA GLU A 46 3.33 -13.77 14.47
C GLU A 46 1.85 -14.11 14.30
N ALA A 47 1.08 -13.22 13.66
CA ALA A 47 -0.34 -13.45 13.42
C ALA A 47 -0.62 -14.71 12.59
N LEU A 48 0.28 -15.11 11.70
CA LEU A 48 0.16 -16.35 10.94
C LEU A 48 0.47 -17.58 11.79
N TYR A 49 1.30 -17.49 12.83
CA TYR A 49 1.47 -18.59 13.78
C TYR A 49 0.24 -18.73 14.69
N ASP A 50 -0.39 -17.64 15.08
CA ASP A 50 -1.52 -17.65 16.03
C ASP A 50 -2.88 -17.89 15.34
N SER A 51 -3.14 -17.26 14.17
CA SER A 51 -4.43 -17.30 13.53
C SER A 51 -4.54 -18.36 12.43
N ARG A 52 -5.31 -19.41 12.70
CA ARG A 52 -5.67 -20.40 11.68
C ARG A 52 -6.39 -19.80 10.47
N ALA A 53 -7.27 -18.82 10.70
CA ALA A 53 -8.03 -18.17 9.63
C ALA A 53 -7.11 -17.41 8.68
N MET A 54 -6.12 -16.66 9.20
CA MET A 54 -5.13 -15.95 8.39
C MET A 54 -4.26 -16.92 7.60
N ARG A 55 -3.81 -18.02 8.21
CA ARG A 55 -3.09 -19.08 7.50
C ARG A 55 -3.90 -19.67 6.35
N GLN A 56 -5.16 -19.99 6.58
CA GLN A 56 -6.04 -20.52 5.53
C GLN A 56 -6.21 -19.52 4.38
N PHE A 57 -6.37 -18.23 4.69
CA PHE A 57 -6.46 -17.18 3.67
C PHE A 57 -5.18 -17.10 2.82
N VAL A 58 -4.00 -17.18 3.45
CA VAL A 58 -2.70 -17.12 2.75
C VAL A 58 -2.37 -18.45 2.06
N GLY A 59 -2.98 -19.55 2.47
CA GLY A 59 -2.70 -20.90 1.96
C GLY A 59 -1.43 -21.51 2.56
N ILE A 60 -1.18 -21.30 3.87
CA ILE A 60 -0.04 -21.86 4.59
C ILE A 60 -0.50 -23.03 5.47
N ASP A 61 0.22 -24.13 5.38
CA ASP A 61 0.06 -25.30 6.25
C ASP A 61 1.36 -25.51 7.04
N LEU A 62 1.32 -25.22 8.35
CA LEU A 62 2.47 -25.37 9.26
C LEU A 62 3.01 -26.80 9.37
N GLY A 63 2.21 -27.81 8.99
CA GLY A 63 2.68 -29.19 8.93
C GLY A 63 3.60 -29.49 7.74
N ARG A 64 3.62 -28.60 6.74
CA ARG A 64 4.37 -28.78 5.49
C ARG A 64 5.45 -27.73 5.26
N GLU A 65 5.23 -26.51 5.74
CA GLU A 65 6.12 -25.39 5.47
C GLU A 65 6.06 -24.34 6.60
N PRO A 66 7.16 -23.63 6.88
CA PRO A 66 7.16 -22.53 7.81
C PRO A 66 6.46 -21.30 7.23
N VAL A 67 6.04 -20.38 8.11
CA VAL A 67 5.60 -19.05 7.70
C VAL A 67 6.76 -18.28 7.05
N PRO A 68 6.51 -17.45 6.02
CA PRO A 68 7.51 -16.51 5.54
C PRO A 68 7.95 -15.57 6.66
N ASP A 69 9.26 -15.42 6.83
CA ASP A 69 9.85 -14.57 7.84
C ASP A 69 9.67 -13.07 7.54
N GLU A 70 9.82 -12.23 8.57
CA GLU A 70 9.70 -10.77 8.47
C GLU A 70 10.60 -10.19 7.36
N THR A 71 11.79 -10.76 7.15
CA THR A 71 12.74 -10.26 6.14
C THR A 71 12.25 -10.56 4.72
N THR A 72 11.60 -11.69 4.50
CA THR A 72 10.96 -12.04 3.23
C THR A 72 9.78 -11.12 2.94
N ILE A 73 8.97 -10.84 3.96
CA ILE A 73 7.83 -9.92 3.86
C ILE A 73 8.31 -8.49 3.55
N CYS A 74 9.33 -8.00 4.26
CA CYS A 74 9.95 -6.71 4.04
C CYS A 74 10.51 -6.57 2.60
N LYS A 75 11.23 -7.59 2.11
CA LYS A 75 11.76 -7.61 0.73
C LYS A 75 10.65 -7.52 -0.32
N PHE A 76 9.53 -8.21 -0.11
CA PHE A 76 8.38 -8.12 -1.01
C PHE A 76 7.79 -6.71 -1.04
N ARG A 77 7.61 -6.08 0.12
CA ARG A 77 7.14 -4.70 0.21
C ARG A 77 8.07 -3.72 -0.51
N HIS A 78 9.40 -3.84 -0.29
CA HIS A 78 10.38 -3.03 -1.00
C HIS A 78 10.38 -3.28 -2.52
N LEU A 79 10.12 -4.51 -2.97
CA LEU A 79 9.95 -4.80 -4.40
C LEU A 79 8.76 -4.03 -4.98
N LEU A 80 7.60 -4.04 -4.29
CA LEU A 80 6.43 -3.29 -4.71
C LEU A 80 6.71 -1.78 -4.78
N GLU A 81 7.42 -1.23 -3.81
CA GLU A 81 7.81 0.18 -3.74
C GLU A 81 8.80 0.55 -4.86
N THR A 82 9.89 -0.21 -5.00
CA THR A 82 10.95 0.05 -5.99
C THR A 82 10.43 0.08 -7.41
N HIS A 83 9.51 -0.82 -7.74
CA HIS A 83 8.91 -0.90 -9.07
C HIS A 83 7.59 -0.13 -9.20
N ARG A 84 7.18 0.64 -8.17
CA ARG A 84 5.94 1.42 -8.14
C ARG A 84 4.70 0.60 -8.49
N LEU A 85 4.67 -0.66 -8.07
CA LEU A 85 3.60 -1.59 -8.41
C LEU A 85 2.29 -1.27 -7.68
N GLY A 86 2.32 -0.55 -6.56
CA GLY A 86 1.12 -0.15 -5.83
C GLY A 86 0.10 0.57 -6.70
N GLN A 87 0.55 1.50 -7.54
CA GLN A 87 -0.33 2.24 -8.47
C GLN A 87 -0.94 1.31 -9.52
N GLN A 88 -0.15 0.38 -10.07
CA GLN A 88 -0.62 -0.57 -11.08
C GLN A 88 -1.63 -1.57 -10.48
N LEU A 89 -1.37 -2.07 -9.29
CA LEU A 89 -2.30 -2.93 -8.55
C LEU A 89 -3.62 -2.21 -8.26
N PHE A 90 -3.55 -0.95 -7.81
CA PHE A 90 -4.73 -0.12 -7.56
C PHE A 90 -5.55 0.09 -8.83
N ALA A 91 -4.91 0.44 -9.95
CA ALA A 91 -5.59 0.61 -11.23
C ALA A 91 -6.28 -0.70 -11.68
N ARG A 92 -5.60 -1.85 -11.53
CA ARG A 92 -6.16 -3.16 -11.90
C ARG A 92 -7.38 -3.53 -11.05
N ILE A 93 -7.35 -3.23 -9.76
CA ILE A 93 -8.50 -3.43 -8.87
C ILE A 93 -9.67 -2.53 -9.30
N GLY A 94 -9.39 -1.26 -9.62
CA GLY A 94 -10.40 -0.32 -10.13
C GLY A 94 -11.06 -0.80 -11.41
N GLU A 95 -10.28 -1.28 -12.39
CA GLU A 95 -10.80 -1.88 -13.63
C GLU A 95 -11.72 -3.07 -13.36
N TYR A 96 -11.31 -3.96 -12.45
CA TYR A 96 -12.10 -5.12 -12.06
C TYR A 96 -13.43 -4.70 -11.43
N LEU A 97 -13.41 -3.76 -10.48
CA LEU A 97 -14.62 -3.24 -9.82
C LEU A 97 -15.57 -2.56 -10.81
N THR A 98 -15.02 -1.82 -11.77
CA THR A 98 -15.81 -1.18 -12.85
C THR A 98 -16.47 -2.22 -13.76
N LYS A 99 -15.72 -3.26 -14.17
CA LYS A 99 -16.25 -4.36 -14.99
C LYS A 99 -17.38 -5.13 -14.27
N GLN A 100 -17.30 -5.24 -12.94
CA GLN A 100 -18.34 -5.87 -12.12
C GLN A 100 -19.54 -4.94 -11.82
N GLY A 101 -19.52 -3.69 -12.31
CA GLY A 101 -20.55 -2.70 -12.03
C GLY A 101 -20.61 -2.22 -10.58
N LEU A 102 -19.57 -2.52 -9.80
CA LEU A 102 -19.45 -2.13 -8.39
C LEU A 102 -18.97 -0.69 -8.24
N GLN A 103 -18.26 -0.16 -9.23
CA GLN A 103 -17.81 1.23 -9.27
C GLN A 103 -18.62 1.99 -10.33
N VAL A 104 -19.45 2.92 -9.87
CA VAL A 104 -20.36 3.69 -10.72
C VAL A 104 -19.89 5.15 -10.71
N SER A 105 -19.03 5.56 -11.57
CA SER A 105 -18.42 6.91 -11.66
C SER A 105 -19.45 8.08 -11.76
N ARG A 106 -20.45 8.12 -10.90
CA ARG A 106 -21.49 9.15 -10.83
C ARG A 106 -21.33 10.01 -9.57
N GLY A 107 -20.57 11.06 -9.70
CA GLY A 107 -20.29 12.02 -8.62
C GLY A 107 -19.12 11.58 -7.74
N THR A 108 -18.05 12.36 -7.77
CA THR A 108 -16.85 12.15 -6.96
C THR A 108 -16.89 13.00 -5.72
N ILE A 109 -16.63 12.42 -4.56
CA ILE A 109 -16.34 13.14 -3.32
C ILE A 109 -14.82 13.19 -3.20
N VAL A 110 -14.26 14.41 -3.12
CA VAL A 110 -12.82 14.60 -2.90
C VAL A 110 -12.62 15.05 -1.46
N ASP A 111 -11.72 14.36 -0.76
CA ASP A 111 -11.27 14.74 0.58
C ASP A 111 -9.75 14.68 0.65
N ALA A 112 -9.17 15.55 1.49
CA ALA A 112 -7.73 15.61 1.66
C ALA A 112 -7.32 15.42 3.11
N THR A 113 -6.39 14.50 3.33
CA THR A 113 -5.77 14.25 4.62
C THR A 113 -4.35 14.81 4.64
N ILE A 114 -4.01 15.55 5.71
CA ILE A 114 -2.66 16.09 5.90
C ILE A 114 -1.76 14.99 6.45
N ILE A 115 -0.68 14.70 5.74
CA ILE A 115 0.42 13.84 6.17
C ILE A 115 1.48 14.74 6.77
N SER A 116 1.48 14.85 8.11
CA SER A 116 2.41 15.70 8.83
C SER A 116 3.81 15.09 8.92
N ALA A 117 4.82 15.89 8.63
CA ALA A 117 6.22 15.56 8.83
C ALA A 117 6.84 16.45 9.93
N PRO A 118 7.90 16.00 10.61
CA PRO A 118 8.66 16.85 11.52
C PRO A 118 9.22 18.07 10.79
N SER A 119 8.95 19.25 11.31
CA SER A 119 9.51 20.52 10.75
C SER A 119 10.98 20.74 11.13
N SER A 120 11.60 19.79 11.83
CA SER A 120 12.97 19.89 12.32
C SER A 120 14.00 19.81 11.20
N THR A 121 15.04 20.64 11.29
CA THR A 121 16.22 20.63 10.42
C THR A 121 17.44 19.95 11.08
N LYS A 122 17.20 19.09 12.10
CA LYS A 122 18.28 18.39 12.84
C LYS A 122 18.82 17.13 12.11
N ASN A 123 18.43 16.92 10.85
CA ASN A 123 19.00 15.90 10.00
C ASN A 123 20.43 16.24 9.57
N ARG A 124 21.15 15.28 8.97
CA ARG A 124 22.55 15.45 8.55
C ARG A 124 22.75 16.59 7.54
N THR A 125 21.78 16.83 6.66
CA THR A 125 21.81 17.87 5.63
C THR A 125 21.38 19.24 6.14
N LYS A 126 20.74 19.32 7.32
CA LYS A 126 20.12 20.53 7.89
C LYS A 126 19.08 21.20 6.96
N GLU A 127 18.52 20.43 6.05
CA GLU A 127 17.53 20.89 5.07
C GLU A 127 16.18 20.24 5.34
N ARG A 128 15.10 20.92 4.96
CA ARG A 128 13.77 20.35 4.91
C ARG A 128 13.55 19.70 3.56
N ASP A 129 12.66 18.72 3.52
CA ASP A 129 12.22 18.14 2.26
C ASP A 129 11.57 19.23 1.38
N SER A 130 12.11 19.42 0.17
CA SER A 130 11.68 20.46 -0.76
C SER A 130 10.26 20.23 -1.33
N GLU A 131 9.77 18.99 -1.29
CA GLU A 131 8.42 18.62 -1.75
C GLU A 131 7.36 18.91 -0.68
N MET A 132 7.77 19.10 0.58
CA MET A 132 6.88 19.34 1.71
C MET A 132 6.70 20.84 1.98
N HIS A 133 5.48 21.27 2.20
CA HIS A 133 5.15 22.68 2.47
C HIS A 133 4.29 22.83 3.71
N GLN A 134 4.19 24.07 4.19
CA GLN A 134 3.34 24.41 5.33
C GLN A 134 1.90 24.67 4.88
N THR A 135 0.96 24.20 5.67
CA THR A 135 -0.47 24.53 5.54
C THR A 135 -1.09 24.80 6.90
N LYS A 136 -2.21 25.51 6.90
CA LYS A 136 -2.94 25.84 8.13
C LYS A 136 -4.31 25.20 8.09
N LYS A 137 -4.66 24.42 9.13
CA LYS A 137 -6.01 23.90 9.32
C LYS A 137 -6.56 24.44 10.65
N GLY A 138 -7.57 25.28 10.57
CA GLY A 138 -8.07 25.99 11.74
C GLY A 138 -7.01 26.96 12.31
N LYS A 139 -6.64 26.77 13.57
CA LYS A 139 -5.60 27.57 14.26
C LYS A 139 -4.21 26.91 14.24
N GLN A 140 -4.08 25.68 13.74
CA GLN A 140 -2.85 24.89 13.80
C GLN A 140 -2.12 24.88 12.45
N TRP A 141 -0.79 25.01 12.50
CA TRP A 141 0.09 24.87 11.35
C TRP A 141 0.63 23.45 11.25
N TYR A 142 0.69 22.93 10.03
CA TYR A 142 1.24 21.63 9.68
C TYR A 142 2.31 21.80 8.61
N PHE A 143 3.36 20.99 8.66
CA PHE A 143 4.37 20.87 7.62
C PHE A 143 4.31 19.46 7.07
N GLY A 144 4.26 19.29 5.74
CA GLY A 144 4.20 17.98 5.13
C GLY A 144 3.54 17.99 3.76
N MET A 145 2.82 16.92 3.49
CA MET A 145 2.08 16.70 2.25
C MET A 145 0.57 16.54 2.52
N LYS A 146 -0.23 16.56 1.47
CA LYS A 146 -1.63 16.14 1.47
C LYS A 146 -1.82 14.89 0.63
N ALA A 147 -2.60 13.95 1.12
CA ALA A 147 -3.17 12.86 0.33
C ALA A 147 -4.62 13.23 -0.02
N HIS A 148 -4.88 13.40 -1.30
CA HIS A 148 -6.21 13.63 -1.84
C HIS A 148 -6.81 12.30 -2.27
N ILE A 149 -8.03 12.02 -1.84
CA ILE A 149 -8.73 10.78 -2.12
C ILE A 149 -10.03 11.11 -2.83
N GLY A 150 -10.18 10.61 -4.05
CA GLY A 150 -11.43 10.67 -4.78
C GLY A 150 -12.21 9.37 -4.60
N MET A 151 -13.45 9.45 -4.10
CA MET A 151 -14.32 8.31 -3.90
C MET A 151 -15.64 8.47 -4.64
N ASP A 152 -16.20 7.36 -5.09
CA ASP A 152 -17.55 7.31 -5.64
C ASP A 152 -18.58 7.67 -4.57
N ARG A 153 -19.53 8.55 -4.93
CA ARG A 153 -20.55 9.03 -3.98
C ARG A 153 -21.47 7.92 -3.48
N GLN A 154 -21.80 6.96 -4.32
CA GLN A 154 -22.77 5.92 -4.00
C GLN A 154 -22.12 4.73 -3.31
N THR A 155 -21.08 4.19 -3.91
CA THR A 155 -20.43 2.96 -3.43
C THR A 155 -19.36 3.21 -2.36
N LYS A 156 -18.92 4.48 -2.22
CA LYS A 156 -17.82 4.88 -1.32
C LYS A 156 -16.48 4.23 -1.67
N LEU A 157 -16.36 3.61 -2.83
CA LEU A 157 -15.11 3.04 -3.30
C LEU A 157 -14.16 4.14 -3.78
N ILE A 158 -12.90 4.04 -3.38
CA ILE A 158 -11.85 4.96 -3.80
C ILE A 158 -11.45 4.62 -5.22
N HIS A 159 -11.45 5.61 -6.11
CA HIS A 159 -11.06 5.45 -7.51
C HIS A 159 -9.84 6.30 -7.90
N SER A 160 -9.48 7.29 -7.10
CA SER A 160 -8.29 8.12 -7.34
C SER A 160 -7.60 8.49 -6.04
N VAL A 161 -6.28 8.56 -6.10
CA VAL A 161 -5.42 9.00 -5.00
C VAL A 161 -4.32 9.85 -5.59
N ALA A 162 -4.10 11.04 -5.04
CA ALA A 162 -3.00 11.92 -5.42
C ALA A 162 -2.30 12.46 -4.16
N ALA A 163 -0.98 12.56 -4.22
CA ALA A 163 -0.20 13.22 -3.18
C ALA A 163 0.33 14.56 -3.71
N THR A 164 0.16 15.61 -2.91
CA THR A 164 0.64 16.95 -3.23
C THR A 164 1.33 17.59 -2.03
N ALA A 165 2.07 18.68 -2.26
CA ALA A 165 2.53 19.52 -1.16
C ALA A 165 1.33 20.02 -0.34
N ALA A 166 1.49 20.18 0.98
CA ALA A 166 0.38 20.49 1.88
C ALA A 166 -0.30 21.85 1.59
N ASN A 167 0.36 22.77 0.89
CA ASN A 167 -0.18 24.07 0.51
C ASN A 167 -1.08 24.05 -0.74
N VAL A 168 -1.13 22.93 -1.49
CA VAL A 168 -2.01 22.81 -2.66
C VAL A 168 -3.46 22.73 -2.20
N HIS A 169 -4.34 23.52 -2.83
CA HIS A 169 -5.76 23.51 -2.51
C HIS A 169 -6.47 22.32 -3.15
N ASP A 170 -7.45 21.74 -2.45
CA ASP A 170 -8.12 20.51 -2.85
C ASP A 170 -8.88 20.61 -4.19
N SER A 171 -9.22 21.85 -4.61
CA SER A 171 -9.87 22.11 -5.90
C SER A 171 -8.92 22.09 -7.11
N HIS A 172 -7.62 21.92 -6.88
CA HIS A 172 -6.60 21.87 -7.95
C HIS A 172 -6.15 20.44 -8.30
N VAL A 173 -6.80 19.45 -7.71
CA VAL A 173 -6.45 18.02 -7.84
C VAL A 173 -7.56 17.22 -8.50
#